data_6650cd79840689befcd12f459937c8b2
#
_entry.id   6650cd79840689befcd12f459937c8b2
#
_cell.length_a   1.000
_cell.length_b   1.000
_cell.length_c   1.000
_cell.angle_alpha   90.00
_cell.angle_beta   90.00
_cell.angle_gamma   90.00
#
_symmetry.space_group_name_H-M   'P 1'
#
loop_
_entity.id
_entity.type
_entity.pdbx_description
1 polymer ?
#
loop_
_entity_poly.entity_id
_entity_poly.type
_entity_poly.pdbx_seq_one_letter_code
_entity_poly.pdbx_strand_id
1 'polypeptide(L)'
;MKKMILSIAIILVTAGLAAPSAMAREMRGDAMSHRPGVEMRGPGHGPRVGKPMPPVGGTAHRYGMRFDRRPAGVVVNFGGINFIYNNGVFYSAIDRGFEVVRPRVGMIVPSLPMGHTVIIKGGSKHFVHNGILYSPMRRNGTVVFRIAGFI
;
A
#
# COMPACT_ATOMS: atom_id res chain seq x y z
N MET A 1 -33.24 -29.20 26.62
CA MET A 1 -33.67 -27.82 26.36
C MET A 1 -32.96 -26.92 27.37
N LYS A 2 -31.81 -26.30 26.99
CA LYS A 2 -31.10 -25.32 27.81
C LYS A 2 -30.84 -24.10 26.92
N LYS A 3 -31.57 -23.03 27.15
CA LYS A 3 -31.44 -21.73 26.51
C LYS A 3 -30.26 -21.01 27.16
N MET A 4 -29.15 -20.80 26.42
CA MET A 4 -28.08 -19.92 26.86
C MET A 4 -28.38 -18.50 26.36
N ILE A 5 -28.63 -17.62 27.32
CA ILE A 5 -28.80 -16.18 27.08
C ILE A 5 -27.39 -15.58 27.05
N LEU A 6 -27.02 -15.02 25.91
CA LEU A 6 -25.74 -14.32 25.73
C LEU A 6 -25.96 -12.84 26.02
N SER A 7 -25.40 -12.36 27.12
CA SER A 7 -25.43 -10.95 27.52
C SER A 7 -24.50 -10.14 26.61
N ILE A 8 -25.03 -9.10 25.97
CA ILE A 8 -24.30 -8.11 25.20
C ILE A 8 -23.89 -7.01 26.15
N ALA A 9 -22.58 -6.87 26.39
CA ALA A 9 -22.02 -5.73 27.11
C ALA A 9 -21.77 -4.59 26.12
N ILE A 10 -22.52 -3.50 26.27
CA ILE A 10 -22.34 -2.25 25.55
C ILE A 10 -21.28 -1.45 26.28
N ILE A 11 -20.10 -1.27 25.69
CA ILE A 11 -19.08 -0.34 26.20
C ILE A 11 -19.26 1.00 25.50
N LEU A 12 -19.70 1.98 26.28
CA LEU A 12 -19.83 3.39 25.90
C LEU A 12 -18.44 4.04 26.03
N VAL A 13 -17.80 4.39 24.94
CA VAL A 13 -16.56 5.19 24.96
C VAL A 13 -16.93 6.64 24.74
N THR A 14 -16.76 7.46 25.77
CA THR A 14 -16.94 8.91 25.74
C THR A 14 -15.73 9.58 25.08
N ALA A 15 -16.00 10.36 24.03
CA ALA A 15 -15.01 11.18 23.35
C ALA A 15 -14.63 12.40 24.19
N GLY A 16 -13.35 12.51 24.54
CA GLY A 16 -12.77 13.72 25.11
C GLY A 16 -12.24 14.64 24.00
N LEU A 17 -12.85 15.82 23.85
CA LEU A 17 -12.33 16.91 23.03
C LEU A 17 -11.19 17.60 23.81
N ALA A 18 -9.98 17.61 23.27
CA ALA A 18 -8.92 18.51 23.65
C ALA A 18 -8.52 19.37 22.46
N ALA A 19 -8.75 20.68 22.55
CA ALA A 19 -8.32 21.68 21.59
C ALA A 19 -6.85 22.07 21.86
N PRO A 20 -6.00 22.23 20.83
CA PRO A 20 -4.69 22.83 21.02
C PRO A 20 -4.75 24.34 20.83
N SER A 21 -4.20 25.05 21.78
CA SER A 21 -4.00 26.49 21.82
C SER A 21 -3.02 26.95 20.75
N ALA A 22 -3.43 27.96 19.99
CA ALA A 22 -2.58 28.70 19.08
C ALA A 22 -1.60 29.57 19.87
N MET A 23 -0.30 29.35 19.69
CA MET A 23 0.75 30.32 20.04
C MET A 23 1.16 31.08 18.79
N ALA A 24 0.68 32.31 18.71
CA ALA A 24 1.21 33.34 17.83
C ALA A 24 2.63 33.71 18.32
N ARG A 25 3.64 33.57 17.48
CA ARG A 25 4.98 34.08 17.72
C ARG A 25 5.24 35.26 16.80
N GLU A 26 5.29 36.38 17.45
CA GLU A 26 5.59 37.73 16.96
C GLU A 26 6.95 37.76 16.26
N MET A 27 6.96 38.18 15.01
CA MET A 27 8.19 38.49 14.27
C MET A 27 8.63 39.90 14.61
N ARG A 28 9.75 40.01 15.29
CA ARG A 28 10.50 41.25 15.47
C ARG A 28 11.50 41.36 14.33
N GLY A 29 11.33 42.41 13.54
CA GLY A 29 12.27 42.77 12.50
C GLY A 29 13.55 43.37 13.07
N ASP A 30 14.65 43.12 12.39
CA ASP A 30 15.84 43.95 12.48
C ASP A 30 16.40 44.18 11.06
N ALA A 31 16.72 45.44 10.90
CA ALA A 31 17.04 46.11 9.63
C ALA A 31 18.52 45.94 9.23
N MET A 32 18.69 46.08 7.93
CA MET A 32 19.85 46.66 7.23
C MET A 32 21.25 46.15 7.51
N SER A 33 21.87 45.53 6.52
CA SER A 33 23.19 46.02 6.08
C SER A 33 23.37 45.77 4.57
N HIS A 34 23.40 46.87 3.82
CA HIS A 34 23.89 47.00 2.47
C HIS A 34 25.36 46.55 2.40
N ARG A 35 25.69 45.62 1.51
CA ARG A 35 27.03 45.53 0.92
C ARG A 35 26.92 45.51 -0.59
N PRO A 36 27.55 46.48 -1.28
CA PRO A 36 27.59 46.47 -2.74
C PRO A 36 28.73 45.58 -3.23
N GLY A 37 28.43 44.86 -4.32
CA GLY A 37 29.42 44.51 -5.33
C GLY A 37 30.28 43.32 -5.11
N VAL A 38 30.01 42.24 -5.84
CA VAL A 38 30.96 41.64 -6.80
C VAL A 38 30.13 40.83 -7.79
N GLU A 39 30.03 41.36 -8.99
CA GLU A 39 29.46 40.74 -10.14
C GLU A 39 30.46 39.69 -10.66
N MET A 40 30.26 38.40 -10.34
CA MET A 40 30.92 37.30 -11.05
C MET A 40 29.88 36.66 -11.96
N ARG A 41 29.89 37.07 -13.20
CA ARG A 41 29.24 36.39 -14.32
C ARG A 41 29.85 35.02 -14.49
N GLY A 42 29.23 33.99 -13.89
CA GLY A 42 29.46 32.57 -14.24
C GLY A 42 28.57 32.15 -15.40
N PRO A 43 29.05 31.28 -16.31
CA PRO A 43 28.26 30.86 -17.48
C PRO A 43 26.98 30.16 -17.04
N GLY A 44 25.87 30.59 -17.67
CA GLY A 44 24.51 30.22 -17.35
C GLY A 44 24.28 28.71 -17.21
N HIS A 45 23.96 28.32 -16.00
CA HIS A 45 23.22 27.10 -15.78
C HIS A 45 21.75 27.45 -16.01
N GLY A 46 21.27 27.18 -17.23
CA GLY A 46 19.84 27.19 -17.51
C GLY A 46 19.11 26.30 -16.50
N PRO A 47 17.80 26.54 -16.25
CA PRO A 47 17.03 25.72 -15.32
C PRO A 47 17.22 24.26 -15.73
N ARG A 48 17.83 23.47 -14.86
CA ARG A 48 17.87 22.01 -15.02
C ARG A 48 16.41 21.57 -14.97
N VAL A 49 15.84 21.31 -16.14
CA VAL A 49 14.62 20.54 -16.25
C VAL A 49 14.92 19.21 -15.55
N GLY A 50 14.45 19.10 -14.31
CA GLY A 50 14.59 17.87 -13.56
C GLY A 50 14.02 16.76 -14.42
N LYS A 51 14.81 15.69 -14.65
CA LYS A 51 14.27 14.47 -15.24
C LYS A 51 12.96 14.17 -14.51
N PRO A 52 11.85 13.87 -15.24
CA PRO A 52 10.61 13.48 -14.58
C PRO A 52 10.95 12.42 -13.55
N MET A 53 10.68 12.69 -12.27
CA MET A 53 10.77 11.65 -11.25
C MET A 53 9.88 10.52 -11.74
N PRO A 54 10.41 9.27 -11.79
CA PRO A 54 9.54 8.14 -12.06
C PRO A 54 8.41 8.20 -11.03
N PRO A 55 7.17 7.88 -11.43
CA PRO A 55 6.04 7.93 -10.51
C PRO A 55 6.44 7.12 -9.27
N VAL A 56 6.24 7.72 -8.09
CA VAL A 56 6.41 7.05 -6.78
C VAL A 56 5.27 6.03 -6.66
N GLY A 57 5.41 4.98 -7.44
CA GLY A 57 4.49 3.88 -7.57
C GLY A 57 5.30 2.61 -7.69
N GLY A 58 5.50 1.97 -6.54
CA GLY A 58 5.91 0.60 -6.40
C GLY A 58 7.14 0.21 -7.21
N THR A 59 8.23 -0.08 -6.54
CA THR A 59 9.31 -0.91 -7.10
C THR A 59 8.64 -2.10 -7.76
N ALA A 60 8.69 -2.18 -9.10
CA ALA A 60 8.10 -3.29 -9.83
C ALA A 60 8.85 -4.56 -9.39
N HIS A 61 8.29 -5.26 -8.43
CA HIS A 61 8.84 -6.52 -7.94
C HIS A 61 8.71 -7.55 -9.06
N ARG A 62 9.84 -7.89 -9.66
CA ARG A 62 9.89 -8.93 -10.69
C ARG A 62 9.89 -10.30 -10.05
N TYR A 63 9.24 -11.26 -10.66
CA TYR A 63 9.32 -12.66 -10.23
C TYR A 63 10.77 -13.12 -10.17
N GLY A 64 11.11 -13.89 -9.14
CA GLY A 64 12.46 -14.35 -8.85
C GLY A 64 13.34 -13.35 -8.10
N MET A 65 12.87 -12.12 -7.80
CA MET A 65 13.61 -11.22 -6.91
C MET A 65 13.65 -11.80 -5.50
N ARG A 66 14.83 -11.71 -4.87
CA ARG A 66 15.09 -12.26 -3.54
C ARG A 66 15.33 -11.15 -2.52
N PHE A 67 14.93 -11.42 -1.29
CA PHE A 67 15.06 -10.53 -0.14
C PHE A 67 15.53 -11.33 1.07
N ASP A 68 16.56 -10.85 1.75
CA ASP A 68 17.11 -11.51 2.95
C ASP A 68 16.18 -11.30 4.16
N ARG A 69 15.42 -10.21 4.17
CA ARG A 69 14.49 -9.88 5.26
C ARG A 69 13.06 -10.19 4.86
N ARG A 70 12.25 -10.56 5.87
CA ARG A 70 10.82 -10.78 5.68
C ARG A 70 10.15 -9.51 5.15
N PRO A 71 9.47 -9.57 3.98
CA PRO A 71 8.68 -8.48 3.47
C PRO A 71 7.49 -8.16 4.39
N ALA A 72 7.08 -6.89 4.43
CA ALA A 72 5.82 -6.51 5.04
C ALA A 72 4.66 -7.15 4.27
N GLY A 73 3.56 -7.44 4.96
CA GLY A 73 2.37 -8.00 4.33
C GLY A 73 1.63 -8.98 5.23
N VAL A 74 0.53 -9.52 4.69
CA VAL A 74 -0.31 -10.51 5.37
C VAL A 74 0.03 -11.92 4.90
N VAL A 75 -0.06 -12.90 5.81
CA VAL A 75 0.15 -14.30 5.46
C VAL A 75 -1.11 -14.85 4.78
N VAL A 76 -0.93 -15.44 3.62
CA VAL A 76 -1.96 -16.15 2.86
C VAL A 76 -1.56 -17.62 2.75
N ASN A 77 -2.37 -18.52 3.30
CA ASN A 77 -2.16 -19.95 3.14
C ASN A 77 -2.87 -20.45 1.87
N PHE A 78 -2.16 -21.22 1.06
CA PHE A 78 -2.72 -21.89 -0.11
C PHE A 78 -2.05 -23.25 -0.33
N GLY A 79 -2.85 -24.31 -0.27
CA GLY A 79 -2.35 -25.69 -0.42
C GLY A 79 -1.33 -26.10 0.64
N GLY A 80 -1.48 -25.63 1.89
CA GLY A 80 -0.55 -25.88 2.97
C GLY A 80 0.72 -25.02 2.97
N ILE A 81 0.91 -24.17 1.96
CA ILE A 81 2.07 -23.28 1.83
C ILE A 81 1.67 -21.88 2.24
N ASN A 82 2.51 -21.24 3.05
CA ASN A 82 2.33 -19.86 3.47
C ASN A 82 3.05 -18.90 2.50
N PHE A 83 2.30 -17.94 2.00
CA PHE A 83 2.79 -16.85 1.19
C PHE A 83 2.62 -15.54 1.95
N ILE A 84 3.46 -14.55 1.70
CA ILE A 84 3.25 -13.18 2.16
C ILE A 84 2.67 -12.40 0.99
N TYR A 85 1.53 -11.76 1.23
CA TYR A 85 0.87 -10.88 0.27
C TYR A 85 1.03 -9.42 0.69
N ASN A 86 1.53 -8.60 -0.22
CA ASN A 86 1.63 -7.16 -0.04
C ASN A 86 1.28 -6.44 -1.35
N ASN A 87 0.15 -5.74 -1.38
CA ASN A 87 -0.28 -4.89 -2.48
C ASN A 87 -0.10 -5.50 -3.89
N GLY A 88 -0.53 -6.75 -4.06
CA GLY A 88 -0.45 -7.46 -5.35
C GLY A 88 0.82 -8.27 -5.57
N VAL A 89 1.80 -8.15 -4.69
CA VAL A 89 3.04 -8.92 -4.73
C VAL A 89 2.94 -10.10 -3.77
N PHE A 90 3.40 -11.26 -4.23
CA PHE A 90 3.43 -12.49 -3.45
C PHE A 90 4.86 -12.95 -3.23
N TYR A 91 5.17 -13.31 -1.99
CA TYR A 91 6.49 -13.79 -1.59
C TYR A 91 6.36 -15.19 -1.00
N SER A 92 7.26 -16.07 -1.34
CA SER A 92 7.44 -17.38 -0.72
C SER A 92 8.73 -17.39 0.08
N ALA A 93 8.72 -18.08 1.23
CA ALA A 93 9.95 -18.35 1.96
C ALA A 93 10.81 -19.32 1.14
N ILE A 94 12.12 -19.09 1.15
CA ILE A 94 13.17 -19.95 0.59
C ILE A 94 14.22 -20.19 1.67
N ASP A 95 15.20 -21.04 1.42
CA ASP A 95 16.23 -21.41 2.41
C ASP A 95 16.93 -20.19 3.05
N ARG A 96 17.17 -19.15 2.24
CA ARG A 96 17.74 -17.90 2.71
C ARG A 96 16.87 -16.73 2.27
N GLY A 97 15.86 -16.40 3.10
CA GLY A 97 15.00 -15.23 2.91
C GLY A 97 13.70 -15.51 2.17
N PHE A 98 13.35 -14.64 1.21
CA PHE A 98 12.06 -14.64 0.52
C PHE A 98 12.27 -14.36 -0.95
N GLU A 99 11.41 -14.93 -1.79
CA GLU A 99 11.42 -14.74 -3.23
C GLU A 99 10.05 -14.27 -3.73
N VAL A 100 10.03 -13.33 -4.67
CA VAL A 100 8.80 -12.90 -5.36
C VAL A 100 8.35 -14.01 -6.29
N VAL A 101 7.13 -14.50 -6.04
CA VAL A 101 6.55 -15.61 -6.80
C VAL A 101 5.29 -15.19 -7.53
N ARG A 102 5.00 -15.88 -8.63
CA ARG A 102 3.70 -15.74 -9.29
C ARG A 102 2.62 -16.33 -8.40
N PRO A 103 1.49 -15.61 -8.17
CA PRO A 103 0.38 -16.18 -7.44
C PRO A 103 -0.26 -17.35 -8.19
N ARG A 104 -0.95 -18.20 -7.47
CA ARG A 104 -1.69 -19.33 -8.04
C ARG A 104 -3.18 -19.02 -8.15
N VAL A 105 -3.83 -19.48 -9.20
CA VAL A 105 -5.29 -19.38 -9.33
C VAL A 105 -5.94 -20.10 -8.14
N GLY A 106 -6.96 -19.47 -7.56
CA GLY A 106 -7.63 -19.96 -6.36
C GLY A 106 -7.11 -19.37 -5.04
N MET A 107 -5.94 -18.72 -5.01
CA MET A 107 -5.47 -18.00 -3.81
C MET A 107 -6.46 -16.90 -3.43
N ILE A 108 -6.67 -16.72 -2.12
CA ILE A 108 -7.58 -15.72 -1.56
C ILE A 108 -6.77 -14.66 -0.84
N VAL A 109 -6.96 -13.41 -1.18
CA VAL A 109 -6.33 -12.26 -0.54
C VAL A 109 -7.36 -11.37 0.15
N PRO A 110 -7.00 -10.70 1.25
CA PRO A 110 -7.95 -9.90 2.05
C PRO A 110 -8.31 -8.57 1.37
N SER A 111 -7.45 -8.05 0.50
CA SER A 111 -7.64 -6.74 -0.14
C SER A 111 -7.13 -6.75 -1.57
N LEU A 112 -7.66 -5.81 -2.38
CA LEU A 112 -7.12 -5.56 -3.72
C LEU A 112 -5.85 -4.71 -3.65
N PRO A 113 -4.94 -4.88 -4.63
CA PRO A 113 -3.81 -3.98 -4.78
C PRO A 113 -4.28 -2.57 -5.15
N MET A 114 -3.52 -1.56 -4.74
CA MET A 114 -3.74 -0.19 -5.19
C MET A 114 -3.51 -0.08 -6.71
N GLY A 115 -4.29 0.79 -7.36
CA GLY A 115 -4.20 0.96 -8.81
C GLY A 115 -4.78 -0.19 -9.64
N HIS A 116 -5.63 -1.03 -9.05
CA HIS A 116 -6.39 -2.02 -9.82
C HIS A 116 -7.41 -1.33 -10.73
N THR A 117 -7.72 -1.95 -11.85
CA THR A 117 -8.81 -1.57 -12.76
C THR A 117 -9.99 -2.52 -12.62
N VAL A 118 -11.19 -2.00 -12.93
CA VAL A 118 -12.42 -2.82 -12.93
C VAL A 118 -12.74 -3.25 -14.34
N ILE A 119 -13.07 -4.52 -14.51
CA ILE A 119 -13.58 -5.05 -15.77
C ILE A 119 -14.87 -5.86 -15.55
N ILE A 120 -15.70 -5.94 -16.56
CA ILE A 120 -16.87 -6.83 -16.59
C ILE A 120 -16.53 -7.99 -17.53
N LYS A 121 -16.60 -9.20 -17.01
CA LYS A 121 -16.37 -10.43 -17.78
C LYS A 121 -17.47 -11.44 -17.45
N GLY A 122 -18.15 -11.92 -18.49
CA GLY A 122 -19.27 -12.85 -18.28
C GLY A 122 -20.39 -12.29 -17.40
N GLY A 123 -20.69 -10.98 -17.48
CA GLY A 123 -21.69 -10.31 -16.64
C GLY A 123 -21.26 -10.08 -15.20
N SER A 124 -20.07 -10.51 -14.80
CA SER A 124 -19.56 -10.37 -13.44
C SER A 124 -18.45 -9.34 -13.35
N LYS A 125 -18.42 -8.62 -12.21
CA LYS A 125 -17.39 -7.64 -11.89
C LYS A 125 -16.11 -8.34 -11.47
N HIS A 126 -15.01 -7.99 -12.11
CA HIS A 126 -13.66 -8.43 -11.77
C HIS A 126 -12.71 -7.24 -11.63
N PHE A 127 -11.57 -7.48 -11.02
CA PHE A 127 -10.53 -6.49 -10.83
C PHE A 127 -9.23 -7.00 -11.43
N VAL A 128 -8.46 -6.11 -12.04
CA VAL A 128 -7.20 -6.45 -12.71
C VAL A 128 -6.08 -5.59 -12.14
N HIS A 129 -4.96 -6.22 -11.82
CA HIS A 129 -3.74 -5.53 -11.44
C HIS A 129 -2.53 -6.36 -11.90
N ASN A 130 -1.63 -5.73 -12.66
CA ASN A 130 -0.42 -6.38 -13.20
C ASN A 130 -0.71 -7.73 -13.89
N GLY A 131 -1.78 -7.77 -14.70
CA GLY A 131 -2.18 -8.98 -15.43
C GLY A 131 -2.82 -10.07 -14.57
N ILE A 132 -3.02 -9.84 -13.27
CA ILE A 132 -3.71 -10.77 -12.36
C ILE A 132 -5.18 -10.39 -12.29
N LEU A 133 -6.06 -11.36 -12.50
CA LEU A 133 -7.51 -11.21 -12.42
C LEU A 133 -8.00 -11.62 -11.02
N TYR A 134 -8.69 -10.71 -10.34
CA TYR A 134 -9.29 -10.93 -9.02
C TYR A 134 -10.81 -10.95 -9.12
N SER A 135 -11.45 -11.92 -8.48
CA SER A 135 -12.90 -12.02 -8.34
C SER A 135 -13.29 -11.79 -6.89
N PRO A 136 -14.26 -10.90 -6.59
CA PRO A 136 -14.75 -10.72 -5.24
C PRO A 136 -15.53 -11.94 -4.79
N MET A 137 -15.40 -12.29 -3.52
CA MET A 137 -16.19 -13.33 -2.87
C MET A 137 -16.44 -12.98 -1.41
N ARG A 138 -17.46 -13.56 -0.80
CA ARG A 138 -17.71 -13.43 0.64
C ARG A 138 -17.17 -14.65 1.38
N ARG A 139 -16.43 -14.40 2.45
CA ARG A 139 -15.97 -15.42 3.39
C ARG A 139 -16.22 -14.93 4.80
N ASN A 140 -16.99 -15.68 5.58
CA ASN A 140 -17.35 -15.31 6.97
C ASN A 140 -17.88 -13.84 7.08
N GLY A 141 -18.77 -13.43 6.17
CA GLY A 141 -19.34 -12.08 6.15
C GLY A 141 -18.43 -10.99 5.57
N THR A 142 -17.16 -11.23 5.40
CA THR A 142 -16.17 -10.27 4.88
C THR A 142 -15.96 -10.47 3.38
N VAL A 143 -15.80 -9.37 2.65
CA VAL A 143 -15.41 -9.41 1.24
C VAL A 143 -13.92 -9.69 1.15
N VAL A 144 -13.57 -10.72 0.41
CA VAL A 144 -12.19 -11.11 0.07
C VAL A 144 -12.10 -11.31 -1.44
N PHE A 145 -10.89 -11.47 -1.95
CA PHE A 145 -10.68 -11.55 -3.40
C PHE A 145 -9.93 -12.83 -3.76
N ARG A 146 -10.52 -13.61 -4.67
CA ARG A 146 -9.88 -14.83 -5.18
C ARG A 146 -9.16 -14.51 -6.48
N ILE A 147 -7.96 -15.01 -6.65
CA ILE A 147 -7.27 -14.99 -7.94
C ILE A 147 -8.00 -15.92 -8.90
N ALA A 148 -8.61 -15.34 -9.93
CA ALA A 148 -9.43 -16.05 -10.91
C ALA A 148 -8.66 -16.46 -12.17
N GLY A 149 -7.50 -15.84 -12.39
CA GLY A 149 -6.67 -16.12 -13.56
C GLY A 149 -5.70 -14.99 -13.89
N PHE A 150 -5.24 -15.01 -15.12
CA PHE A 150 -4.31 -14.02 -15.67
C PHE A 150 -4.82 -13.54 -17.04
N ILE A 151 -4.44 -12.32 -17.42
CA ILE A 151 -4.77 -11.70 -18.71
C ILE A 151 -3.52 -11.08 -19.31
#